data_66e0879652e1a66ddf1b78ef989a56a4
#
_entry.id   66e0879652e1a66ddf1b78ef989a56a4
#
_cell.length_a   1.000
_cell.length_b   1.000
_cell.length_c   1.000
_cell.angle_alpha   90.00
_cell.angle_beta   90.00
_cell.angle_gamma   90.00
#
_symmetry.space_group_name_H-M   'P 1'
#
loop_
_entity.id
_entity.type
_entity.pdbx_description
1 polymer ?
#
loop_
_entity_poly.entity_id
_entity_poly.type
_entity_poly.pdbx_seq_one_letter_code
_entity_poly.pdbx_strand_id
1 'polypeptide(L)'
;PAMAQMKIVLHIVRAADAPYAYALERTFGSSHIVVVLPWLLTLLTHDAPSLAVAQHVVTFVLEHGPASMLYVCAALVLAQKEGALHVLDDMPLLHQHLAQAPRTHMTSGAQPILTAAASLMQTYSLECPVVCAHRVLSRDSVLFTWPRTDVDVAHILSLPTSHLVLDAAPTPREHPRVVVAPRLRPLRRVLRLWRGPPTLWVSSLSLLLGGSVLSLLL
;
A
#
# COMPACT_ATOMS: atom_id res chain seq x y z
N PRO A 1 -11.97 -2.49 -2.00
CA PRO A 1 -11.64 -1.16 -2.54
C PRO A 1 -10.56 -0.46 -1.71
N ALA A 2 -10.79 -0.18 -0.39
CA ALA A 2 -9.85 0.57 0.45
C ALA A 2 -8.44 -0.04 0.53
N MET A 3 -8.32 -1.37 0.64
CA MET A 3 -7.01 -2.06 0.62
C MET A 3 -6.26 -1.80 -0.69
N ALA A 4 -6.98 -1.80 -1.81
CA ALA A 4 -6.39 -1.49 -3.12
C ALA A 4 -5.88 -0.04 -3.19
N GLN A 5 -6.64 0.90 -2.64
CA GLN A 5 -6.23 2.32 -2.58
C GLN A 5 -4.97 2.51 -1.73
N MET A 6 -4.90 1.90 -0.54
CA MET A 6 -3.68 1.92 0.30
C MET A 6 -2.46 1.39 -0.44
N LYS A 7 -2.64 0.32 -1.24
CA LYS A 7 -1.56 -0.23 -2.06
C LYS A 7 -1.10 0.75 -3.14
N ILE A 8 -2.04 1.47 -3.76
CA ILE A 8 -1.71 2.49 -4.75
C ILE A 8 -0.94 3.65 -4.10
N VAL A 9 -1.33 4.09 -2.91
CA VAL A 9 -0.56 5.09 -2.16
C VAL A 9 0.89 4.65 -2.01
N LEU A 10 1.13 3.40 -1.63
CA LEU A 10 2.49 2.87 -1.53
C LEU A 10 3.22 2.82 -2.90
N HIS A 11 2.50 2.52 -3.98
CA HIS A 11 3.07 2.57 -5.33
C HIS A 11 3.48 4.01 -5.73
N ILE A 12 2.68 5.02 -5.37
CA ILE A 12 3.04 6.43 -5.60
C ILE A 12 4.28 6.79 -4.78
N VAL A 13 4.32 6.42 -3.49
CA VAL A 13 5.51 6.62 -2.65
C VAL A 13 6.72 5.93 -3.25
N ARG A 14 6.58 4.71 -3.76
CA ARG A 14 7.65 3.96 -4.43
C ARG A 14 8.13 4.62 -5.72
N ALA A 15 7.21 5.23 -6.48
CA ALA A 15 7.56 5.96 -7.69
C ALA A 15 8.42 7.19 -7.38
N ALA A 16 8.15 7.86 -6.26
CA ALA A 16 8.86 9.05 -5.81
C ALA A 16 10.14 8.70 -5.04
N ASP A 17 10.10 7.67 -4.19
CA ASP A 17 11.20 7.25 -3.32
C ASP A 17 11.16 5.72 -3.09
N ALA A 18 11.78 4.97 -3.97
CA ALA A 18 11.78 3.52 -3.91
C ALA A 18 12.47 2.95 -2.65
N PRO A 19 13.63 3.45 -2.19
CA PRO A 19 14.25 2.98 -0.96
C PRO A 19 13.37 3.15 0.27
N TYR A 20 12.71 4.29 0.40
CA TYR A 20 11.81 4.56 1.52
C TYR A 20 10.56 3.67 1.48
N ALA A 21 9.93 3.51 0.33
CA ALA A 21 8.78 2.61 0.18
C ALA A 21 9.13 1.16 0.54
N TYR A 22 10.31 0.68 0.13
CA TYR A 22 10.80 -0.65 0.48
C TYR A 22 11.02 -0.81 2.01
N ALA A 23 11.58 0.22 2.66
CA ALA A 23 11.75 0.21 4.11
C ALA A 23 10.40 0.13 4.83
N LEU A 24 9.39 0.90 4.39
CA LEU A 24 8.03 0.84 4.93
C LEU A 24 7.39 -0.55 4.75
N GLU A 25 7.49 -1.15 3.56
CA GLU A 25 6.97 -2.49 3.31
C GLU A 25 7.61 -3.54 4.22
N ARG A 26 8.91 -3.45 4.41
CA ARG A 26 9.63 -4.38 5.28
C ARG A 26 9.17 -4.27 6.73
N THR A 27 8.98 -3.08 7.24
CA THR A 27 8.56 -2.84 8.63
C THR A 27 7.10 -3.24 8.85
N PHE A 28 6.19 -2.85 7.96
CA PHE A 28 4.78 -3.22 8.07
C PHE A 28 4.50 -4.69 7.70
N GLY A 29 5.44 -5.39 7.09
CA GLY A 29 5.26 -6.77 6.64
C GLY A 29 4.19 -6.94 5.57
N SER A 30 3.79 -5.86 4.91
CA SER A 30 2.71 -5.84 3.92
C SER A 30 2.90 -4.76 2.87
N SER A 31 2.27 -4.94 1.72
CA SER A 31 2.22 -3.93 0.66
C SER A 31 1.15 -2.84 0.91
N HIS A 32 0.77 -2.62 2.16
CA HIS A 32 -0.28 -1.66 2.52
C HIS A 32 0.19 -0.78 3.68
N ILE A 33 0.08 0.53 3.51
CA ILE A 33 0.32 1.48 4.60
C ILE A 33 -1.01 1.71 5.31
N VAL A 34 -1.32 0.89 6.32
CA VAL A 34 -2.61 0.91 7.04
C VAL A 34 -2.92 2.27 7.66
N VAL A 35 -1.90 3.04 8.03
CA VAL A 35 -2.04 4.37 8.63
C VAL A 35 -2.80 5.36 7.73
N VAL A 36 -2.79 5.18 6.41
CA VAL A 36 -3.51 6.07 5.49
C VAL A 36 -5.01 5.74 5.36
N LEU A 37 -5.45 4.62 5.92
CA LEU A 37 -6.85 4.19 5.81
C LEU A 37 -7.85 5.21 6.39
N PRO A 38 -7.66 5.75 7.62
CA PRO A 38 -8.52 6.81 8.14
C PRO A 38 -8.56 8.02 7.23
N TRP A 39 -7.42 8.44 6.70
CA TRP A 39 -7.31 9.60 5.80
C TRP A 39 -8.12 9.41 4.51
N LEU A 40 -8.05 8.22 3.91
CA LEU A 40 -8.81 7.88 2.71
C LEU A 40 -10.32 7.85 2.97
N LEU A 41 -10.74 7.26 4.10
CA LEU A 41 -12.16 7.11 4.43
C LEU A 41 -12.82 8.43 4.82
N THR A 42 -12.08 9.34 5.44
CA THR A 42 -12.61 10.61 5.94
C THR A 42 -12.22 11.81 5.09
N LEU A 43 -11.53 11.61 3.95
CA LEU A 43 -10.89 12.70 3.19
C LEU A 43 -10.06 13.62 4.10
N LEU A 44 -9.32 13.01 5.02
CA LEU A 44 -8.48 13.68 6.02
C LEU A 44 -9.24 14.56 7.04
N THR A 45 -10.55 14.68 6.97
CA THR A 45 -11.32 15.59 7.83
C THR A 45 -11.22 15.24 9.32
N HIS A 46 -11.04 13.95 9.65
CA HIS A 46 -10.88 13.49 11.03
C HIS A 46 -9.51 13.89 11.63
N ASP A 47 -8.46 13.87 10.81
CA ASP A 47 -7.08 14.10 11.28
C ASP A 47 -6.56 15.51 10.96
N ALA A 48 -7.37 16.32 10.27
CA ALA A 48 -7.03 17.68 9.92
C ALA A 48 -6.86 18.54 11.19
N PRO A 49 -5.80 19.35 11.29
CA PRO A 49 -5.55 20.18 12.47
C PRO A 49 -6.58 21.31 12.65
N SER A 50 -7.32 21.67 11.62
CA SER A 50 -8.36 22.68 11.65
C SER A 50 -9.42 22.47 10.57
N LEU A 51 -10.60 23.09 10.76
CA LEU A 51 -11.66 23.07 9.76
C LEU A 51 -11.20 23.70 8.42
N ALA A 52 -10.41 24.77 8.47
CA ALA A 52 -9.89 25.42 7.27
C ALA A 52 -9.00 24.45 6.45
N VAL A 53 -8.14 23.67 7.12
CA VAL A 53 -7.33 22.64 6.46
C VAL A 53 -8.22 21.57 5.83
N ALA A 54 -9.22 21.09 6.56
CA ALA A 54 -10.17 20.11 6.04
C ALA A 54 -10.90 20.62 4.79
N GLN A 55 -11.36 21.88 4.83
CA GLN A 55 -12.01 22.52 3.68
C GLN A 55 -11.08 22.59 2.48
N HIS A 56 -9.81 23.00 2.63
CA HIS A 56 -8.85 23.08 1.54
C HIS A 56 -8.59 21.69 0.91
N VAL A 57 -8.47 20.64 1.73
CA VAL A 57 -8.29 19.28 1.23
C VAL A 57 -9.52 18.82 0.44
N VAL A 58 -10.73 19.03 0.98
CA VAL A 58 -11.96 18.65 0.28
C VAL A 58 -12.11 19.43 -1.03
N THR A 59 -11.86 20.75 -1.03
CA THR A 59 -11.86 21.56 -2.24
C THR A 59 -10.88 21.02 -3.28
N PHE A 60 -9.65 20.70 -2.87
CA PHE A 60 -8.64 20.11 -3.74
C PHE A 60 -9.11 18.79 -4.36
N VAL A 61 -9.77 17.92 -3.57
CA VAL A 61 -10.31 16.66 -4.08
C VAL A 61 -11.47 16.88 -5.05
N LEU A 62 -12.32 17.89 -4.83
CA LEU A 62 -13.41 18.24 -5.75
C LEU A 62 -12.88 18.78 -7.07
N GLU A 63 -11.84 19.63 -7.03
CA GLU A 63 -11.23 20.23 -8.23
C GLU A 63 -10.44 19.22 -9.07
N HIS A 64 -9.73 18.29 -8.42
CA HIS A 64 -8.81 17.37 -9.09
C HIS A 64 -9.35 15.94 -9.23
N GLY A 65 -10.53 15.67 -8.67
CA GLY A 65 -11.17 14.36 -8.66
C GLY A 65 -10.70 13.45 -7.51
N PRO A 66 -11.41 12.34 -7.27
CA PRO A 66 -11.20 11.47 -6.10
C PRO A 66 -9.81 10.81 -6.05
N ALA A 67 -9.16 10.65 -7.20
CA ALA A 67 -7.80 10.10 -7.27
C ALA A 67 -6.77 11.00 -6.57
N SER A 68 -7.02 12.30 -6.49
CA SER A 68 -6.10 13.27 -5.86
C SER A 68 -5.87 12.96 -4.38
N MET A 69 -6.84 12.38 -3.69
CA MET A 69 -6.69 11.98 -2.29
C MET A 69 -5.56 10.96 -2.08
N LEU A 70 -5.32 10.06 -3.03
CA LEU A 70 -4.22 9.10 -2.96
C LEU A 70 -2.86 9.82 -2.96
N TYR A 71 -2.75 10.90 -3.72
CA TYR A 71 -1.54 11.71 -3.80
C TYR A 71 -1.34 12.60 -2.56
N VAL A 72 -2.43 13.10 -1.97
CA VAL A 72 -2.37 13.80 -0.67
C VAL A 72 -1.83 12.85 0.40
N CYS A 73 -2.34 11.61 0.47
CA CYS A 73 -1.82 10.60 1.38
C CYS A 73 -0.34 10.29 1.13
N ALA A 74 0.05 10.13 -0.14
CA ALA A 74 1.44 9.87 -0.50
C ALA A 74 2.37 11.05 -0.13
N ALA A 75 1.93 12.29 -0.37
CA ALA A 75 2.68 13.49 0.00
C ALA A 75 2.90 13.58 1.52
N LEU A 76 1.89 13.27 2.33
CA LEU A 76 2.01 13.21 3.79
C LEU A 76 3.00 12.15 4.26
N VAL A 77 2.93 10.95 3.68
CA VAL A 77 3.87 9.85 3.99
C VAL A 77 5.30 10.25 3.62
N LEU A 78 5.51 10.88 2.46
CA LEU A 78 6.82 11.35 2.03
C LEU A 78 7.34 12.49 2.90
N ALA A 79 6.48 13.42 3.32
CA ALA A 79 6.86 14.53 4.21
C ALA A 79 7.36 14.04 5.59
N GLN A 80 6.84 12.90 6.08
CA GLN A 80 7.29 12.30 7.36
C GLN A 80 8.56 11.43 7.22
N LYS A 81 9.15 11.32 6.04
CA LYS A 81 10.26 10.40 5.77
C LYS A 81 11.41 10.50 6.77
N GLU A 82 11.91 11.71 7.03
CA GLU A 82 13.10 11.89 7.89
C GLU A 82 12.89 11.30 9.28
N GLY A 83 11.78 11.66 9.94
CA GLY A 83 11.47 11.10 11.25
C GLY A 83 11.13 9.60 11.21
N ALA A 84 10.46 9.14 10.16
CA ALA A 84 10.12 7.73 9.98
C ALA A 84 11.37 6.84 9.88
N LEU A 85 12.45 7.31 9.23
CA LEU A 85 13.70 6.56 9.09
C LEU A 85 14.36 6.24 10.44
N HIS A 86 14.13 7.04 11.47
CA HIS A 86 14.69 6.81 12.82
C HIS A 86 13.92 5.75 13.63
N VAL A 87 12.73 5.36 13.19
CA VAL A 87 11.83 4.45 13.91
C VAL A 87 11.41 3.24 13.10
N LEU A 88 12.12 2.94 12.01
CA LEU A 88 11.78 1.83 11.10
C LEU A 88 11.79 0.45 11.78
N ASP A 89 12.58 0.26 12.82
CA ASP A 89 12.71 -1.03 13.50
C ASP A 89 11.55 -1.31 14.48
N ASP A 90 10.72 -0.29 14.77
CA ASP A 90 9.57 -0.37 15.68
C ASP A 90 8.27 -0.04 14.92
N MET A 91 7.53 -1.07 14.51
CA MET A 91 6.30 -0.90 13.72
C MET A 91 5.22 -0.08 14.45
N PRO A 92 4.90 -0.29 15.73
CA PRO A 92 3.99 0.57 16.49
C PRO A 92 4.43 2.03 16.51
N LEU A 93 5.69 2.30 16.76
CA LEU A 93 6.22 3.66 16.79
C LEU A 93 6.21 4.32 15.42
N LEU A 94 6.56 3.58 14.36
CA LEU A 94 6.46 4.02 12.98
C LEU A 94 5.01 4.37 12.61
N HIS A 95 4.05 3.51 12.98
CA HIS A 95 2.63 3.76 12.76
C HIS A 95 2.18 5.04 13.45
N GLN A 96 2.52 5.21 14.74
CA GLN A 96 2.19 6.42 15.50
C GLN A 96 2.83 7.66 14.88
N HIS A 97 4.08 7.57 14.47
CA HIS A 97 4.81 8.67 13.84
C HIS A 97 4.14 9.10 12.52
N LEU A 98 3.83 8.15 11.65
CA LEU A 98 3.15 8.44 10.38
C LEU A 98 1.72 9.00 10.62
N ALA A 99 0.98 8.48 11.60
CA ALA A 99 -0.37 8.96 11.91
C ALA A 99 -0.42 10.44 12.29
N GLN A 100 0.68 11.01 12.78
CA GLN A 100 0.79 12.42 13.13
C GLN A 100 1.09 13.34 11.94
N ALA A 101 1.35 12.79 10.74
CA ALA A 101 1.74 13.58 9.57
C ALA A 101 0.80 14.76 9.25
N PRO A 102 -0.54 14.62 9.30
CA PRO A 102 -1.43 15.75 9.05
C PRO A 102 -1.23 16.88 10.05
N ARG A 103 -1.09 16.55 11.34
CA ARG A 103 -0.87 17.55 12.39
C ARG A 103 0.50 18.20 12.30
N THR A 104 1.52 17.44 11.91
CA THR A 104 2.89 17.96 11.79
C THR A 104 3.04 18.90 10.59
N HIS A 105 2.50 18.52 9.43
CA HIS A 105 2.80 19.20 8.17
C HIS A 105 1.71 20.13 7.68
N MET A 106 0.51 20.12 8.31
CA MET A 106 -0.61 20.96 7.87
C MET A 106 -1.08 21.96 8.94
N THR A 107 -0.38 22.07 10.08
CA THR A 107 -0.75 23.03 11.14
C THR A 107 -0.70 24.48 10.67
N SER A 108 0.28 24.83 9.83
CA SER A 108 0.41 26.17 9.23
C SER A 108 -0.42 26.34 7.94
N GLY A 109 -1.16 25.31 7.54
CA GLY A 109 -1.99 25.31 6.32
C GLY A 109 -1.79 24.06 5.47
N ALA A 110 -2.76 23.77 4.60
CA ALA A 110 -2.73 22.60 3.73
C ALA A 110 -1.82 22.80 2.49
N GLN A 111 -1.58 24.05 2.10
CA GLN A 111 -1.00 24.38 0.78
C GLN A 111 0.31 23.65 0.46
N PRO A 112 1.31 23.53 1.36
CA PRO A 112 2.56 22.82 1.03
C PRO A 112 2.32 21.37 0.61
N ILE A 113 1.46 20.65 1.34
CA ILE A 113 1.12 19.24 1.06
C ILE A 113 0.29 19.13 -0.24
N LEU A 114 -0.68 20.03 -0.45
CA LEU A 114 -1.50 20.01 -1.67
C LEU A 114 -0.67 20.33 -2.92
N THR A 115 0.31 21.23 -2.82
CA THR A 115 1.25 21.51 -3.91
C THR A 115 2.14 20.30 -4.20
N ALA A 116 2.64 19.62 -3.17
CA ALA A 116 3.40 18.38 -3.33
C ALA A 116 2.54 17.27 -3.95
N ALA A 117 1.29 17.14 -3.52
CA ALA A 117 0.35 16.18 -4.11
C ALA A 117 0.09 16.46 -5.59
N ALA A 118 -0.13 17.73 -5.97
CA ALA A 118 -0.32 18.13 -7.36
C ALA A 118 0.92 17.83 -8.21
N SER A 119 2.12 18.07 -7.70
CA SER A 119 3.38 17.71 -8.36
C SER A 119 3.52 16.21 -8.57
N LEU A 120 3.18 15.39 -7.56
CA LEU A 120 3.16 13.94 -7.68
C LEU A 120 2.15 13.47 -8.73
N MET A 121 0.96 14.08 -8.81
CA MET A 121 -0.05 13.76 -9.83
C MET A 121 0.45 14.02 -11.24
N GLN A 122 1.14 15.13 -11.45
CA GLN A 122 1.71 15.50 -12.75
C GLN A 122 2.83 14.55 -13.17
N THR A 123 3.68 14.16 -12.22
CA THR A 123 4.86 13.34 -12.49
C THR A 123 4.52 11.84 -12.59
N TYR A 124 3.64 11.36 -11.74
CA TYR A 124 3.31 9.93 -11.60
C TYR A 124 1.80 9.70 -11.75
N SER A 125 1.30 9.66 -12.98
CA SER A 125 -0.12 9.36 -13.20
C SER A 125 -0.47 7.94 -12.72
N LEU A 126 -1.75 7.68 -12.41
CA LEU A 126 -2.20 6.34 -12.00
C LEU A 126 -1.94 5.26 -13.07
N GLU A 127 -1.88 5.67 -14.33
CA GLU A 127 -1.66 4.78 -15.47
C GLU A 127 -0.19 4.54 -15.77
N CYS A 128 0.72 5.32 -15.16
CA CYS A 128 2.14 5.19 -15.45
C CYS A 128 2.66 3.80 -15.06
N PRO A 129 3.69 3.29 -15.77
CA PRO A 129 4.21 1.93 -15.56
C PRO A 129 4.72 1.65 -14.13
N VAL A 130 5.09 2.71 -13.39
CA VAL A 130 5.62 2.57 -12.02
C VAL A 130 4.48 2.42 -11.01
N VAL A 131 3.43 3.24 -11.13
CA VAL A 131 2.26 3.18 -10.22
C VAL A 131 1.38 1.98 -10.56
N CYS A 132 1.14 1.72 -11.86
CA CYS A 132 0.38 0.58 -12.37
C CYS A 132 -0.96 0.36 -11.63
N ALA A 133 -1.71 1.41 -11.33
CA ALA A 133 -2.94 1.32 -10.53
C ALA A 133 -3.97 0.36 -11.15
N HIS A 134 -3.99 0.22 -12.48
CA HIS A 134 -4.86 -0.72 -13.21
C HIS A 134 -4.60 -2.21 -12.88
N ARG A 135 -3.45 -2.55 -12.27
CA ARG A 135 -3.17 -3.92 -11.79
C ARG A 135 -3.80 -4.21 -10.44
N VAL A 136 -4.22 -3.16 -9.74
CA VAL A 136 -4.73 -3.23 -8.36
C VAL A 136 -6.23 -2.92 -8.33
N LEU A 137 -6.67 -2.00 -9.19
CA LEU A 137 -8.06 -1.58 -9.33
C LEU A 137 -8.64 -2.00 -10.69
N SER A 138 -9.96 -2.23 -10.72
CA SER A 138 -10.69 -2.37 -11.98
C SER A 138 -10.59 -1.08 -12.80
N ARG A 139 -10.63 -1.21 -14.14
CA ARG A 139 -10.70 -0.06 -15.04
C ARG A 139 -12.00 0.74 -14.90
N ASP A 140 -13.03 0.10 -14.36
CA ASP A 140 -14.33 0.72 -14.11
C ASP A 140 -14.38 1.49 -12.79
N SER A 141 -13.26 1.53 -12.05
CA SER A 141 -13.14 2.29 -10.81
C SER A 141 -13.35 3.77 -11.06
N VAL A 142 -14.10 4.42 -10.16
CA VAL A 142 -14.32 5.87 -10.19
C VAL A 142 -13.00 6.66 -10.22
N LEU A 143 -11.91 6.09 -9.74
CA LEU A 143 -10.58 6.71 -9.78
C LEU A 143 -10.04 6.87 -11.21
N PHE A 144 -10.51 6.07 -12.16
CA PHE A 144 -10.16 6.17 -13.59
C PHE A 144 -11.25 6.83 -14.43
N THR A 145 -12.51 6.65 -14.04
CA THR A 145 -13.66 7.08 -14.85
C THR A 145 -14.18 8.47 -14.47
N TRP A 146 -13.67 9.07 -13.37
CA TRP A 146 -14.04 10.43 -13.00
C TRP A 146 -13.74 11.40 -14.14
N PRO A 147 -14.75 12.21 -14.57
CA PRO A 147 -14.55 13.16 -15.65
C PRO A 147 -13.48 14.18 -15.26
N ARG A 148 -12.46 14.29 -16.07
CA ARG A 148 -11.32 15.22 -15.88
C ARG A 148 -11.61 16.65 -16.32
N THR A 149 -12.77 16.89 -16.91
CA THR A 149 -13.16 18.21 -17.44
C THR A 149 -14.34 18.73 -16.66
N ASP A 150 -14.27 20.02 -16.33
CA ASP A 150 -15.27 20.87 -15.69
C ASP A 150 -16.46 20.09 -15.14
N VAL A 151 -16.33 19.76 -13.86
CA VAL A 151 -17.35 18.97 -13.17
C VAL A 151 -18.65 19.78 -13.23
N ASP A 152 -19.45 19.54 -14.25
CA ASP A 152 -20.83 20.00 -14.27
C ASP A 152 -21.57 19.23 -13.17
N VAL A 153 -21.75 19.92 -12.04
CA VAL A 153 -22.48 19.38 -10.89
C VAL A 153 -23.87 18.89 -11.33
N ALA A 154 -24.50 19.56 -12.31
CA ALA A 154 -25.75 19.11 -12.87
C ALA A 154 -25.63 17.76 -13.59
N HIS A 155 -24.52 17.55 -14.29
CA HIS A 155 -24.25 16.25 -14.91
C HIS A 155 -24.05 15.15 -13.87
N ILE A 156 -23.30 15.40 -12.80
CA ILE A 156 -23.11 14.42 -11.71
C ILE A 156 -24.44 14.07 -11.05
N LEU A 157 -25.28 15.06 -10.78
CA LEU A 157 -26.60 14.83 -10.18
C LEU A 157 -27.56 14.10 -11.12
N SER A 158 -27.32 14.15 -12.43
CA SER A 158 -28.11 13.43 -13.44
C SER A 158 -27.66 11.99 -13.66
N LEU A 159 -26.46 11.61 -13.17
CA LEU A 159 -25.96 10.24 -13.31
C LEU A 159 -26.86 9.29 -12.50
N PRO A 160 -27.33 8.18 -13.09
CA PRO A 160 -28.07 7.19 -12.33
C PRO A 160 -27.18 6.67 -11.19
N THR A 161 -27.80 6.51 -10.03
CA THR A 161 -27.11 6.10 -8.78
C THR A 161 -26.29 4.81 -8.94
N SER A 162 -26.62 3.99 -9.95
CA SER A 162 -25.84 2.80 -10.33
C SER A 162 -24.41 3.10 -10.81
N HIS A 163 -24.14 4.30 -11.30
CA HIS A 163 -22.78 4.72 -11.68
C HIS A 163 -21.97 5.26 -10.49
N LEU A 164 -22.67 5.61 -9.41
CA LEU A 164 -22.04 5.96 -8.12
C LEU A 164 -21.77 4.74 -7.25
N VAL A 165 -22.02 3.53 -7.77
CA VAL A 165 -21.68 2.30 -7.04
C VAL A 165 -20.19 2.30 -6.81
N LEU A 166 -19.85 2.66 -5.59
CA LEU A 166 -18.57 2.39 -4.95
C LEU A 166 -18.02 1.06 -5.45
N ASP A 167 -16.84 1.08 -6.02
CA ASP A 167 -16.11 -0.06 -6.58
C ASP A 167 -16.66 -1.40 -6.04
N ALA A 168 -17.55 -2.03 -6.79
CA ALA A 168 -17.79 -3.44 -6.55
C ALA A 168 -16.41 -4.07 -6.57
N ALA A 169 -16.02 -4.67 -5.44
CA ALA A 169 -14.77 -5.39 -5.37
C ALA A 169 -14.68 -6.20 -6.66
N PRO A 170 -13.60 -6.10 -7.43
CA PRO A 170 -13.49 -6.87 -8.65
C PRO A 170 -13.90 -8.27 -8.26
N THR A 171 -15.01 -8.75 -8.80
CA THR A 171 -15.37 -10.17 -8.64
C THR A 171 -14.09 -10.87 -9.01
N PRO A 172 -13.53 -11.71 -8.13
CA PRO A 172 -12.32 -12.41 -8.47
C PRO A 172 -12.64 -13.03 -9.82
N ARG A 173 -12.20 -12.41 -10.92
CA ARG A 173 -12.17 -13.14 -12.17
C ARG A 173 -11.40 -14.37 -11.74
N GLU A 174 -12.07 -15.49 -11.73
CA GLU A 174 -11.39 -16.76 -11.69
C GLU A 174 -10.40 -16.67 -12.84
N HIS A 175 -9.23 -16.09 -12.54
CA HIS A 175 -8.08 -16.41 -13.32
C HIS A 175 -8.09 -17.93 -13.27
N PRO A 176 -8.21 -18.61 -14.45
CA PRO A 176 -8.04 -20.04 -14.44
C PRO A 176 -6.82 -20.21 -13.56
N ARG A 177 -7.01 -20.85 -12.40
CA ARG A 177 -5.91 -21.16 -11.51
C ARG A 177 -4.92 -21.81 -12.42
N VAL A 178 -3.94 -21.02 -12.87
CA VAL A 178 -2.68 -21.59 -13.26
C VAL A 178 -2.27 -22.23 -11.98
N VAL A 179 -2.66 -23.48 -11.84
CA VAL A 179 -2.07 -24.41 -10.89
C VAL A 179 -0.63 -24.43 -11.37
N VAL A 180 0.11 -23.42 -10.91
CA VAL A 180 1.55 -23.53 -10.89
C VAL A 180 1.72 -24.66 -9.90
N ALA A 181 1.71 -25.87 -10.46
CA ALA A 181 2.16 -27.05 -9.75
C ALA A 181 3.41 -26.57 -9.04
N PRO A 182 3.49 -26.68 -7.70
CA PRO A 182 4.67 -26.24 -6.99
C PRO A 182 5.80 -26.84 -7.79
N ARG A 183 6.58 -25.99 -8.46
CA ARG A 183 7.83 -26.44 -9.05
C ARG A 183 8.59 -26.90 -7.84
N LEU A 184 8.46 -28.15 -7.53
CA LEU A 184 9.43 -28.91 -6.77
C LEU A 184 10.72 -28.65 -7.52
N ARG A 185 11.36 -27.53 -7.18
CA ARG A 185 12.74 -27.31 -7.57
C ARG A 185 13.44 -28.55 -7.08
N PRO A 186 13.98 -29.36 -8.01
CA PRO A 186 14.31 -30.71 -7.69
C PRO A 186 15.32 -30.66 -6.56
N LEU A 187 14.96 -31.27 -5.44
CA LEU A 187 15.88 -31.70 -4.38
C LEU A 187 17.08 -32.47 -4.94
N ARG A 188 17.03 -32.81 -6.24
CA ARG A 188 18.14 -33.39 -7.01
C ARG A 188 19.44 -32.61 -6.94
N ARG A 189 19.45 -31.30 -6.66
CA ARG A 189 20.70 -30.54 -6.53
C ARG A 189 21.31 -30.64 -5.13
N VAL A 190 20.49 -30.83 -4.12
CA VAL A 190 20.96 -31.04 -2.74
C VAL A 190 21.48 -32.49 -2.58
N LEU A 191 20.83 -33.46 -3.20
CA LEU A 191 21.27 -34.86 -3.17
C LEU A 191 22.55 -35.16 -3.98
N ARG A 192 22.96 -34.29 -4.93
CA ARG A 192 24.22 -34.46 -5.66
C ARG A 192 25.45 -34.00 -4.89
N LEU A 193 25.31 -33.24 -3.84
CA LEU A 193 26.44 -32.78 -3.00
C LEU A 193 26.73 -33.77 -1.86
N TRP A 194 25.86 -34.76 -1.65
CA TRP A 194 26.03 -35.79 -0.63
C TRP A 194 26.34 -37.17 -1.23
N ARG A 195 27.41 -37.26 -1.97
CA ARG A 195 28.01 -38.56 -2.35
C ARG A 195 29.04 -38.95 -1.28
N GLY A 196 28.59 -39.17 -0.04
CA GLY A 196 29.35 -39.84 0.97
C GLY A 196 29.02 -41.35 1.03
N PRO A 197 29.89 -42.20 1.50
CA PRO A 197 29.64 -43.62 1.60
C PRO A 197 28.44 -43.90 2.54
N PRO A 198 27.60 -44.93 2.25
CA PRO A 198 26.34 -45.19 2.93
C PRO A 198 26.45 -45.47 4.43
N THR A 199 27.62 -45.70 4.95
CA THR A 199 27.90 -45.96 6.37
C THR A 199 27.76 -44.75 7.27
N LEU A 200 27.77 -43.52 6.72
CA LEU A 200 27.62 -42.27 7.52
C LEU A 200 26.17 -41.84 7.71
N TRP A 201 25.22 -42.48 7.06
CA TRP A 201 23.80 -42.12 7.14
C TRP A 201 23.13 -42.60 8.44
N VAL A 202 23.60 -43.70 8.99
CA VAL A 202 22.99 -44.33 10.18
C VAL A 202 23.33 -43.54 11.44
N SER A 203 24.54 -42.95 11.50
CA SER A 203 24.98 -42.16 12.65
C SER A 203 24.34 -40.79 12.75
N SER A 204 23.98 -40.15 11.62
CA SER A 204 23.37 -38.81 11.62
C SER A 204 21.87 -38.85 11.92
N LEU A 205 21.18 -39.94 11.59
CA LEU A 205 19.75 -40.10 11.90
C LEU A 205 19.54 -40.41 13.40
N SER A 206 20.47 -41.09 14.03
CA SER A 206 20.40 -41.39 15.47
C SER A 206 20.61 -40.17 16.36
N LEU A 207 21.36 -39.15 15.86
CA LEU A 207 21.56 -37.89 16.58
C LEU A 207 20.35 -36.95 16.47
N LEU A 208 19.57 -37.03 15.38
CA LEU A 208 18.37 -36.21 15.18
C LEU A 208 17.13 -36.79 15.89
N LEU A 209 17.07 -38.09 16.11
CA LEU A 209 15.93 -38.77 16.77
C LEU A 209 16.17 -38.96 18.26
N GLY A 210 17.41 -38.94 18.73
CA GLY A 210 17.77 -39.16 20.16
C GLY A 210 17.51 -37.94 21.04
N GLY A 211 17.41 -36.75 20.48
CA GLY A 211 17.21 -35.50 21.21
C GLY A 211 15.77 -35.21 21.65
N SER A 212 14.79 -35.87 21.07
CA SER A 212 13.36 -35.55 21.30
C SER A 212 12.63 -36.47 22.26
N VAL A 213 13.25 -37.55 22.73
CA VAL A 213 12.59 -38.52 23.59
C VAL A 213 12.98 -38.38 25.09
N LEU A 214 14.04 -37.60 25.38
CA LEU A 214 14.48 -37.42 26.78
C LEU A 214 13.83 -36.24 27.52
N SER A 215 13.00 -35.42 26.83
CA SER A 215 12.29 -34.26 27.45
C SER A 215 10.85 -34.60 27.89
N LEU A 216 10.44 -35.87 27.85
CA LEU A 216 9.09 -36.28 28.22
C LEU A 216 9.04 -37.25 29.43
N LEU A 217 10.17 -37.44 30.12
CA LEU A 217 10.28 -38.35 31.30
C LEU A 217 11.11 -37.77 32.47
N LEU A 218 11.09 -36.44 32.66
CA LEU A 218 11.51 -35.81 33.91
C LEU A 218 10.50 -34.74 34.32
#